data_859285481c95e5c08743f7c8b40297ba
#
_entry.id   859285481c95e5c08743f7c8b40297ba
#
_cell.length_a   1.000
_cell.length_b   1.000
_cell.length_c   1.000
_cell.angle_alpha   90.00
_cell.angle_beta   90.00
_cell.angle_gamma   90.00
#
_symmetry.space_group_name_H-M   'P 1'
#
loop_
_entity.id
_entity.type
_entity.pdbx_description
1 polymer ?
#
loop_
_entity_poly.entity_id
_entity_poly.type
_entity_poly.pdbx_seq_one_letter_code
_entity_poly.pdbx_strand_id
1 'polypeptide(L)'
;ISWRDLRAQITAVANTLRALGIGAGDRVVAYLPNTPEAAIAFYACASIGAIWSSCSPDMGSASVLDRFKQIDPKLLIAVDGYRYGGKDFDRLAVVDNMRTELKTLQHTVLLPYLDTQASLPGAISWDELFRHPAAQAQAMQFEQLPFDHPLWVVYSSGTTGMPKPIVHGHGGCLIETLKGHALHLDLGENDRFLWFSTTGWVMWNSQITGLMVGATICLYDGNPGYPDLSTLWRFAGEEKLTFFGAGAAFFMNCMKAGIEPAELADLHALKAVGSTGSPLSSEGYRWIYEHVSDDIMLASISGGTDTVAAFVGACPILPLYAGEMQCRALGIAAHALDDAGKSQIDAVGELVITVPMPSMPLYFWNDAGNLRYLDSYFDHYPGLWRHGDWIRITERGGAIIYGRSDATINRYGIRMGTAEIYRVVEDLPEVLDSMVVDLEYLGRESYMPLFVVLREGVVFDAALEQRIRDKIRTQLSARHVPNEVFAVAEIPRTLTGKKMELPIKKLLLGMPLEKIANPDAMSNPGSLPFYVAFAKERAGDF
;
A
#
# COMPACT_ATOMS: atom_id res chain seq x y z
N ILE A 1 3.02 23.28 10.64
CA ILE A 1 3.75 24.15 9.69
C ILE A 1 2.73 24.95 8.89
N SER A 2 2.91 26.30 8.82
CA SER A 2 2.05 27.14 8.00
C SER A 2 2.39 27.03 6.50
N TRP A 3 1.45 27.38 5.60
CA TRP A 3 1.72 27.46 4.17
C TRP A 3 2.91 28.38 3.82
N ARG A 4 3.06 29.49 4.56
CA ARG A 4 4.19 30.42 4.39
C ARG A 4 5.51 29.70 4.69
N ASP A 5 5.58 29.03 5.85
CA ASP A 5 6.80 28.37 6.29
C ASP A 5 7.11 27.14 5.42
N LEU A 6 6.09 26.38 5.02
CA LEU A 6 6.24 25.25 4.11
C LEU A 6 6.84 25.72 2.76
N ARG A 7 6.28 26.78 2.17
CA ARG A 7 6.81 27.34 0.91
C ARG A 7 8.23 27.87 1.06
N ALA A 8 8.54 28.51 2.18
CA ALA A 8 9.89 29.00 2.44
C ALA A 8 10.90 27.84 2.55
N GLN A 9 10.54 26.78 3.27
CA GLN A 9 11.39 25.61 3.43
C GLN A 9 11.57 24.86 2.09
N ILE A 10 10.49 24.63 1.34
CA ILE A 10 10.57 24.02 0.01
C ILE A 10 11.49 24.85 -0.90
N THR A 11 11.35 26.18 -0.89
CA THR A 11 12.19 27.09 -1.69
C THR A 11 13.66 26.95 -1.34
N ALA A 12 13.98 26.96 -0.04
CA ALA A 12 15.37 26.87 0.44
C ALA A 12 16.01 25.53 0.01
N VAL A 13 15.29 24.42 0.20
CA VAL A 13 15.76 23.09 -0.20
C VAL A 13 15.91 23.01 -1.73
N ALA A 14 14.93 23.46 -2.51
CA ALA A 14 14.99 23.46 -3.97
C ALA A 14 16.19 24.24 -4.53
N ASN A 15 16.43 25.46 -3.99
CA ASN A 15 17.57 26.28 -4.37
C ASN A 15 18.90 25.61 -4.03
N THR A 16 18.99 24.99 -2.86
CA THR A 16 20.20 24.26 -2.44
C THR A 16 20.43 23.03 -3.32
N LEU A 17 19.38 22.26 -3.63
CA LEU A 17 19.51 21.11 -4.53
C LEU A 17 20.01 21.52 -5.92
N ARG A 18 19.51 22.64 -6.48
CA ARG A 18 20.05 23.20 -7.74
C ARG A 18 21.53 23.56 -7.62
N ALA A 19 21.93 24.18 -6.51
CA ALA A 19 23.35 24.53 -6.28
C ALA A 19 24.25 23.30 -6.14
N LEU A 20 23.70 22.18 -5.66
CA LEU A 20 24.37 20.87 -5.64
C LEU A 20 24.32 20.16 -6.99
N GLY A 21 23.80 20.80 -8.04
CA GLY A 21 23.73 20.25 -9.39
C GLY A 21 22.61 19.21 -9.59
N ILE A 22 21.58 19.21 -8.75
CA ILE A 22 20.37 18.39 -8.93
C ILE A 22 19.37 19.20 -9.76
N GLY A 23 18.83 18.58 -10.81
CA GLY A 23 17.88 19.23 -11.72
C GLY A 23 16.93 18.25 -12.37
N ALA A 24 16.28 18.71 -13.46
CA ALA A 24 15.27 17.94 -14.17
C ALA A 24 15.82 16.60 -14.66
N GLY A 25 15.11 15.52 -14.35
CA GLY A 25 15.48 14.15 -14.72
C GLY A 25 16.48 13.48 -13.78
N ASP A 26 17.11 14.18 -12.84
CA ASP A 26 17.95 13.56 -11.81
C ASP A 26 17.09 12.80 -10.79
N ARG A 27 17.55 11.62 -10.37
CA ARG A 27 16.84 10.79 -9.37
C ARG A 27 17.31 11.13 -7.97
N VAL A 28 16.35 11.44 -7.12
CA VAL A 28 16.54 11.65 -5.69
C VAL A 28 15.83 10.55 -4.95
N VAL A 29 16.57 9.78 -4.15
CA VAL A 29 16.01 8.73 -3.33
C VAL A 29 15.98 9.14 -1.87
N ALA A 30 14.92 8.72 -1.17
CA ALA A 30 14.70 9.04 0.23
C ALA A 30 14.50 7.78 1.07
N TYR A 31 15.22 7.70 2.16
CA TYR A 31 15.06 6.71 3.21
C TYR A 31 14.62 7.45 4.49
N LEU A 32 13.33 7.83 4.49
CA LEU A 32 12.75 8.78 5.45
C LEU A 32 11.45 8.23 6.04
N PRO A 33 11.15 8.52 7.32
CA PRO A 33 9.83 8.27 7.91
C PRO A 33 8.79 9.28 7.40
N ASN A 34 7.52 9.10 7.82
CA ASN A 34 6.43 9.99 7.42
C ASN A 34 6.43 11.29 8.23
N THR A 35 7.34 12.19 7.87
CA THR A 35 7.57 13.48 8.55
C THR A 35 7.42 14.66 7.59
N PRO A 36 7.32 15.90 8.11
CA PRO A 36 7.29 17.11 7.28
C PRO A 36 8.48 17.23 6.34
N GLU A 37 9.68 16.81 6.77
CA GLU A 37 10.91 16.87 5.97
C GLU A 37 10.81 16.02 4.71
N ALA A 38 10.15 14.86 4.78
CA ALA A 38 9.91 14.01 3.61
C ALA A 38 9.01 14.72 2.58
N ALA A 39 7.95 15.40 3.04
CA ALA A 39 7.07 16.17 2.17
C ALA A 39 7.79 17.39 1.58
N ILE A 40 8.56 18.12 2.38
CA ILE A 40 9.37 19.27 1.93
C ILE A 40 10.36 18.84 0.85
N ALA A 41 11.09 17.74 1.08
CA ALA A 41 12.05 17.20 0.12
C ALA A 41 11.37 16.79 -1.19
N PHE A 42 10.22 16.09 -1.11
CA PHE A 42 9.44 15.72 -2.29
C PHE A 42 9.03 16.94 -3.12
N TYR A 43 8.43 17.95 -2.47
CA TYR A 43 7.98 19.15 -3.19
C TYR A 43 9.13 19.99 -3.73
N ALA A 44 10.27 20.00 -3.04
CA ALA A 44 11.48 20.63 -3.56
C ALA A 44 11.98 19.92 -4.82
N CYS A 45 12.03 18.59 -4.83
CA CYS A 45 12.37 17.78 -6.01
C CYS A 45 11.38 18.01 -7.16
N ALA A 46 10.07 17.95 -6.90
CA ALA A 46 9.05 18.18 -7.91
C ALA A 46 9.16 19.57 -8.56
N SER A 47 9.48 20.61 -7.76
CA SER A 47 9.61 22.00 -8.26
C SER A 47 10.78 22.21 -9.23
N ILE A 48 11.82 21.38 -9.15
CA ILE A 48 13.02 21.43 -10.01
C ILE A 48 13.03 20.35 -11.08
N GLY A 49 11.97 19.56 -11.18
CA GLY A 49 11.87 18.46 -12.14
C GLY A 49 12.71 17.22 -11.79
N ALA A 50 13.24 17.13 -10.57
CA ALA A 50 13.93 15.94 -10.11
C ALA A 50 12.93 14.82 -9.81
N ILE A 51 13.32 13.59 -10.12
CA ILE A 51 12.48 12.39 -10.00
C ILE A 51 12.62 11.82 -8.60
N TRP A 52 11.51 11.74 -7.87
CA TRP A 52 11.47 11.25 -6.50
C TRP A 52 11.30 9.74 -6.40
N SER A 53 11.91 9.10 -5.40
CA SER A 53 11.57 7.74 -4.99
C SER A 53 11.85 7.56 -3.51
N SER A 54 10.97 6.92 -2.76
CA SER A 54 11.10 6.77 -1.31
C SER A 54 10.90 5.34 -0.83
N CYS A 55 11.62 5.01 0.24
CA CYS A 55 11.45 3.83 1.06
C CYS A 55 11.39 4.24 2.53
N SER A 56 10.58 3.55 3.30
CA SER A 56 10.48 3.75 4.75
C SER A 56 11.71 3.17 5.46
N PRO A 57 12.20 3.77 6.57
CA PRO A 57 13.38 3.31 7.29
C PRO A 57 13.18 1.98 8.05
N ASP A 58 11.96 1.49 8.19
CA ASP A 58 11.64 0.15 8.68
C ASP A 58 11.85 -0.94 7.64
N MET A 59 11.98 -0.57 6.35
CA MET A 59 12.33 -1.51 5.28
C MET A 59 13.80 -1.89 5.37
N GLY A 60 14.09 -3.20 5.29
CA GLY A 60 15.46 -3.73 5.35
C GLY A 60 16.34 -3.24 4.21
N SER A 61 17.64 -3.12 4.47
CA SER A 61 18.61 -2.51 3.55
C SER A 61 18.68 -3.21 2.20
N ALA A 62 18.60 -4.55 2.15
CA ALA A 62 18.59 -5.30 0.90
C ALA A 62 17.39 -4.91 0.03
N SER A 63 16.19 -4.86 0.62
CA SER A 63 14.97 -4.45 -0.07
C SER A 63 15.04 -3.02 -0.61
N VAL A 64 15.66 -2.10 0.13
CA VAL A 64 15.85 -0.71 -0.30
C VAL A 64 16.86 -0.65 -1.46
N LEU A 65 17.98 -1.36 -1.35
CA LEU A 65 18.99 -1.42 -2.41
C LEU A 65 18.47 -2.06 -3.69
N ASP A 66 17.63 -3.09 -3.60
CA ASP A 66 16.94 -3.72 -4.76
C ASP A 66 16.07 -2.74 -5.53
N ARG A 67 15.59 -1.68 -4.86
CA ARG A 67 14.81 -0.60 -5.47
C ARG A 67 15.70 0.50 -6.02
N PHE A 68 16.51 1.08 -5.17
CA PHE A 68 17.28 2.28 -5.49
C PHE A 68 18.37 2.05 -6.53
N LYS A 69 19.00 0.86 -6.55
CA LYS A 69 19.98 0.50 -7.59
C LYS A 69 19.39 0.48 -9.01
N GLN A 70 18.09 0.23 -9.15
CA GLN A 70 17.46 0.17 -10.47
C GLN A 70 17.35 1.52 -11.17
N ILE A 71 17.40 2.63 -10.41
CA ILE A 71 17.13 3.97 -10.94
C ILE A 71 18.34 4.90 -10.93
N ASP A 72 19.52 4.42 -10.54
CA ASP A 72 20.77 5.17 -10.55
C ASP A 72 20.65 6.56 -9.91
N PRO A 73 20.39 6.65 -8.59
CA PRO A 73 20.13 7.91 -7.92
C PRO A 73 21.38 8.77 -7.81
N LYS A 74 21.21 10.10 -7.91
CA LYS A 74 22.27 11.11 -7.76
C LYS A 74 22.37 11.66 -6.35
N LEU A 75 21.26 11.69 -5.61
CA LEU A 75 21.16 12.16 -4.24
C LEU A 75 20.40 11.13 -3.38
N LEU A 76 20.91 10.89 -2.19
CA LEU A 76 20.24 10.17 -1.11
C LEU A 76 19.89 11.14 0.02
N ILE A 77 18.64 11.16 0.47
CA ILE A 77 18.20 11.81 1.71
C ILE A 77 17.80 10.71 2.69
N ALA A 78 18.42 10.66 3.87
CA ALA A 78 18.20 9.57 4.82
C ALA A 78 18.15 10.07 6.26
N VAL A 79 17.50 9.29 7.15
CA VAL A 79 17.53 9.50 8.59
C VAL A 79 18.65 8.69 9.25
N ASP A 80 19.09 9.13 10.42
CA ASP A 80 20.00 8.39 11.31
C ASP A 80 19.34 7.17 11.95
N GLY A 81 18.03 7.21 12.13
CA GLY A 81 17.25 6.15 12.74
C GLY A 81 15.77 6.50 12.83
N TYR A 82 14.97 5.63 13.43
CA TYR A 82 13.55 5.84 13.65
C TYR A 82 13.08 5.14 14.92
N ARG A 83 11.90 5.55 15.43
CA ARG A 83 11.24 4.92 16.58
C ARG A 83 10.00 4.17 16.14
N TYR A 84 9.87 2.89 16.53
CA TYR A 84 8.71 2.07 16.18
C TYR A 84 8.35 1.11 17.32
N GLY A 85 7.08 1.08 17.72
CA GLY A 85 6.63 0.23 18.82
C GLY A 85 7.37 0.49 20.15
N GLY A 86 7.74 1.75 20.43
CA GLY A 86 8.47 2.16 21.63
C GLY A 86 9.97 1.81 21.63
N LYS A 87 10.51 1.33 20.51
CA LYS A 87 11.93 0.99 20.36
C LYS A 87 12.61 1.91 19.36
N ASP A 88 13.87 2.21 19.63
CA ASP A 88 14.72 2.99 18.75
C ASP A 88 15.53 2.07 17.84
N PHE A 89 15.60 2.41 16.56
CA PHE A 89 16.32 1.67 15.53
C PHE A 89 17.33 2.59 14.84
N ASP A 90 18.60 2.44 15.17
CA ASP A 90 19.70 3.10 14.47
C ASP A 90 19.81 2.62 13.03
N ARG A 91 20.05 3.56 12.10
CA ARG A 91 20.21 3.30 10.65
C ARG A 91 21.50 3.87 10.07
N LEU A 92 22.37 4.47 10.87
CA LEU A 92 23.60 5.08 10.35
C LEU A 92 24.46 4.10 9.55
N ALA A 93 24.67 2.89 10.06
CA ALA A 93 25.42 1.85 9.35
C ALA A 93 24.71 1.40 8.05
N VAL A 94 23.37 1.36 8.05
CA VAL A 94 22.57 1.04 6.86
C VAL A 94 22.70 2.14 5.81
N VAL A 95 22.64 3.41 6.21
CA VAL A 95 22.83 4.57 5.32
C VAL A 95 24.23 4.59 4.73
N ASP A 96 25.26 4.30 5.53
CA ASP A 96 26.65 4.26 5.05
C ASP A 96 26.87 3.12 4.04
N ASN A 97 26.25 1.96 4.28
CA ASN A 97 26.23 0.86 3.31
C ASN A 97 25.51 1.28 2.01
N MET A 98 24.36 1.96 2.08
CA MET A 98 23.67 2.47 0.89
C MET A 98 24.55 3.41 0.08
N ARG A 99 25.29 4.32 0.72
CA ARG A 99 26.25 5.22 0.06
C ARG A 99 27.34 4.45 -0.68
N THR A 100 27.81 3.36 -0.08
CA THR A 100 28.82 2.50 -0.70
C THR A 100 28.27 1.73 -1.89
N GLU A 101 27.04 1.27 -1.81
CA GLU A 101 26.41 0.40 -2.82
C GLU A 101 25.78 1.15 -4.00
N LEU A 102 25.32 2.38 -3.78
CA LEU A 102 24.72 3.25 -4.81
C LEU A 102 25.81 4.08 -5.50
N LYS A 103 26.44 3.50 -6.51
CA LYS A 103 27.65 4.04 -7.17
C LYS A 103 27.46 5.37 -7.89
N THR A 104 26.22 5.76 -8.17
CA THR A 104 25.88 7.01 -8.88
C THR A 104 25.66 8.20 -7.95
N LEU A 105 25.65 7.97 -6.62
CA LEU A 105 25.46 9.03 -5.64
C LEU A 105 26.61 10.04 -5.70
N GLN A 106 26.22 11.32 -5.78
CA GLN A 106 27.13 12.47 -5.66
C GLN A 106 27.00 13.13 -4.30
N HIS A 107 25.80 13.10 -3.72
CA HIS A 107 25.52 13.72 -2.43
C HIS A 107 24.68 12.81 -1.55
N THR A 108 24.86 12.96 -0.24
CA THR A 108 24.00 12.37 0.78
C THR A 108 23.59 13.47 1.74
N VAL A 109 22.31 13.58 2.04
CA VAL A 109 21.76 14.44 3.09
C VAL A 109 21.31 13.56 4.25
N LEU A 110 21.77 13.88 5.46
CA LEU A 110 21.36 13.18 6.68
C LEU A 110 20.40 14.07 7.48
N LEU A 111 19.22 13.56 7.78
CA LEU A 111 18.29 14.14 8.73
C LEU A 111 18.54 13.50 10.11
N PRO A 112 19.08 14.23 11.10
CA PRO A 112 19.26 13.73 12.47
C PRO A 112 17.90 13.69 13.19
N TYR A 113 17.19 12.59 13.03
CA TYR A 113 15.81 12.41 13.49
C TYR A 113 15.71 11.72 14.85
N LEU A 114 16.48 10.63 15.04
CA LEU A 114 16.51 9.88 16.29
C LEU A 114 17.48 10.51 17.31
N ASP A 115 18.66 10.88 16.86
CA ASP A 115 19.67 11.61 17.64
C ASP A 115 20.03 12.92 16.96
N THR A 116 19.70 14.05 17.60
CA THR A 116 19.96 15.40 17.08
C THR A 116 21.45 15.71 16.83
N GLN A 117 22.36 14.90 17.39
CA GLN A 117 23.81 15.03 17.19
C GLN A 117 24.35 14.03 16.15
N ALA A 118 23.47 13.21 15.56
CA ALA A 118 23.88 12.24 14.56
C ALA A 118 24.56 12.91 13.37
N SER A 119 25.66 12.35 12.93
CA SER A 119 26.40 12.82 11.76
C SER A 119 27.02 11.65 11.02
N LEU A 120 27.24 11.84 9.73
CA LEU A 120 27.90 10.84 8.87
C LEU A 120 28.98 11.54 8.06
N PRO A 121 30.25 11.09 8.10
CA PRO A 121 31.35 11.75 7.38
C PRO A 121 31.03 11.95 5.90
N GLY A 122 31.15 13.20 5.42
CA GLY A 122 30.88 13.59 4.03
C GLY A 122 29.40 13.64 3.64
N ALA A 123 28.47 13.45 4.57
CA ALA A 123 27.07 13.79 4.37
C ALA A 123 26.79 15.24 4.75
N ILE A 124 25.86 15.88 4.04
CA ILE A 124 25.32 17.20 4.33
C ILE A 124 24.24 17.02 5.41
N SER A 125 24.28 17.77 6.50
CA SER A 125 23.17 17.77 7.46
C SER A 125 21.92 18.41 6.84
N TRP A 126 20.72 17.93 7.21
CA TRP A 126 19.45 18.51 6.77
C TRP A 126 19.39 20.03 7.03
N ASP A 127 19.88 20.48 8.19
CA ASP A 127 19.92 21.89 8.55
C ASP A 127 20.87 22.72 7.66
N GLU A 128 21.90 22.10 7.12
CA GLU A 128 22.84 22.77 6.22
C GLU A 128 22.18 23.14 4.89
N LEU A 129 21.12 22.44 4.47
CA LEU A 129 20.35 22.81 3.29
C LEU A 129 19.76 24.23 3.42
N PHE A 130 19.37 24.65 4.63
CA PHE A 130 18.80 25.97 4.90
C PHE A 130 19.88 27.05 5.14
N ARG A 131 21.08 26.64 5.54
CA ARG A 131 22.23 27.55 5.76
C ARG A 131 23.07 27.75 4.51
N HIS A 132 22.86 26.92 3.49
CA HIS A 132 23.59 27.03 2.23
C HIS A 132 23.40 28.42 1.61
N PRO A 133 24.45 29.08 1.05
CA PRO A 133 24.31 30.44 0.47
C PRO A 133 23.20 30.55 -0.60
N ALA A 134 22.96 29.48 -1.35
CA ALA A 134 21.91 29.47 -2.35
C ALA A 134 20.48 29.36 -1.78
N ALA A 135 20.28 28.90 -0.55
CA ALA A 135 18.97 28.67 0.04
C ALA A 135 18.02 29.87 -0.05
N GLN A 136 18.58 31.08 0.20
CA GLN A 136 17.85 32.36 0.16
C GLN A 136 18.18 33.19 -1.08
N ALA A 137 18.91 32.65 -2.06
CA ALA A 137 19.43 33.42 -3.19
C ALA A 137 18.33 33.94 -4.13
N GLN A 138 17.21 33.21 -4.24
CA GLN A 138 16.13 33.60 -5.13
C GLN A 138 14.78 33.10 -4.63
N ALA A 139 13.71 33.74 -5.11
CA ALA A 139 12.35 33.27 -4.91
C ALA A 139 12.13 31.89 -5.56
N MET A 140 11.06 31.21 -5.16
CA MET A 140 10.67 29.91 -5.72
C MET A 140 10.56 30.01 -7.24
N GLN A 141 11.29 29.17 -7.93
CA GLN A 141 11.21 28.98 -9.37
C GLN A 141 10.77 27.55 -9.68
N PHE A 142 9.76 27.42 -10.52
CA PHE A 142 9.29 26.13 -10.98
C PHE A 142 9.89 25.80 -12.35
N GLU A 143 10.43 24.61 -12.49
CA GLU A 143 10.88 24.12 -13.79
C GLU A 143 9.68 23.94 -14.71
N GLN A 144 9.80 24.38 -15.97
CA GLN A 144 8.75 24.20 -16.96
C GLN A 144 8.93 22.84 -17.63
N LEU A 145 8.01 21.93 -17.35
CA LEU A 145 8.13 20.52 -17.71
C LEU A 145 7.00 20.09 -18.64
N PRO A 146 7.24 19.13 -19.57
CA PRO A 146 6.18 18.50 -20.33
C PRO A 146 5.24 17.70 -19.41
N PHE A 147 4.02 17.46 -19.89
CA PHE A 147 2.97 16.74 -19.13
C PHE A 147 3.43 15.38 -18.64
N ASP A 148 4.18 14.66 -19.45
CA ASP A 148 4.70 13.33 -19.22
C ASP A 148 6.11 13.30 -18.58
N HIS A 149 6.60 14.45 -18.08
CA HIS A 149 7.87 14.43 -17.33
C HIS A 149 7.75 13.55 -16.09
N PRO A 150 8.68 12.62 -15.83
CA PRO A 150 8.64 11.75 -14.65
C PRO A 150 8.60 12.54 -13.33
N LEU A 151 7.63 12.23 -12.47
CA LEU A 151 7.49 12.83 -11.15
C LEU A 151 8.14 11.95 -10.08
N TRP A 152 7.80 10.67 -10.08
CA TRP A 152 8.30 9.70 -9.12
C TRP A 152 8.45 8.31 -9.72
N VAL A 153 9.24 7.49 -9.01
CA VAL A 153 9.30 6.04 -9.20
C VAL A 153 8.79 5.38 -7.93
N VAL A 154 7.72 4.61 -8.06
CA VAL A 154 7.15 3.77 -7.00
C VAL A 154 7.37 2.30 -7.35
N TYR A 155 7.24 1.43 -6.36
CA TYR A 155 7.52 0.02 -6.56
C TYR A 155 6.34 -0.85 -6.16
N SER A 156 6.03 -1.81 -7.03
CA SER A 156 5.14 -2.92 -6.68
C SER A 156 5.93 -4.24 -6.61
N SER A 157 5.44 -5.19 -5.83
CA SER A 157 6.03 -6.52 -5.78
C SER A 157 5.88 -7.21 -7.15
N GLY A 158 7.01 -7.58 -7.77
CA GLY A 158 7.00 -8.35 -9.01
C GLY A 158 6.73 -9.83 -8.75
N THR A 159 6.09 -10.50 -9.68
CA THR A 159 5.92 -11.96 -9.66
C THR A 159 7.25 -12.71 -9.81
N THR A 160 8.31 -12.02 -10.27
CA THR A 160 9.66 -12.56 -10.55
C THR A 160 10.67 -12.29 -9.44
N GLY A 161 10.26 -11.73 -8.30
CA GLY A 161 11.13 -11.45 -7.14
C GLY A 161 11.66 -10.02 -7.06
N MET A 162 12.11 -9.40 -8.17
CA MET A 162 12.55 -8.00 -8.16
C MET A 162 11.37 -7.03 -8.24
N PRO A 163 11.34 -5.96 -7.42
CA PRO A 163 10.30 -4.93 -7.49
C PRO A 163 10.26 -4.26 -8.86
N LYS A 164 9.03 -3.99 -9.37
CA LYS A 164 8.83 -3.24 -10.60
C LYS A 164 9.02 -1.74 -10.35
N PRO A 165 9.97 -1.05 -10.98
CA PRO A 165 10.17 0.39 -10.82
C PRO A 165 9.24 1.17 -11.75
N ILE A 166 8.09 1.55 -11.26
CA ILE A 166 6.99 2.15 -12.01
C ILE A 166 7.14 3.66 -12.05
N VAL A 167 7.20 4.24 -13.24
CA VAL A 167 7.39 5.68 -13.46
C VAL A 167 6.06 6.35 -13.80
N HIS A 168 5.70 7.39 -13.04
CA HIS A 168 4.51 8.21 -13.31
C HIS A 168 4.90 9.64 -13.66
N GLY A 169 4.12 10.26 -14.55
CA GLY A 169 4.33 11.63 -14.99
C GLY A 169 3.60 12.67 -14.13
N HIS A 170 4.11 13.90 -14.14
CA HIS A 170 3.55 15.04 -13.42
C HIS A 170 2.06 15.27 -13.74
N GLY A 171 1.75 15.40 -15.03
CA GLY A 171 0.40 15.77 -15.46
C GLY A 171 -0.66 14.72 -15.12
N GLY A 172 -0.33 13.45 -15.34
CA GLY A 172 -1.23 12.34 -15.01
C GLY A 172 -1.52 12.24 -13.52
N CYS A 173 -0.49 12.32 -12.68
CA CYS A 173 -0.63 12.30 -11.23
C CYS A 173 -1.44 13.50 -10.73
N LEU A 174 -1.18 14.71 -11.28
CA LEU A 174 -1.91 15.92 -10.93
C LEU A 174 -3.42 15.78 -11.16
N ILE A 175 -3.83 15.34 -12.35
CA ILE A 175 -5.23 15.18 -12.71
C ILE A 175 -5.91 14.13 -11.82
N GLU A 176 -5.33 12.95 -11.70
CA GLU A 176 -5.91 11.85 -10.94
C GLU A 176 -6.01 12.17 -9.43
N THR A 177 -5.01 12.83 -8.89
CA THR A 177 -4.99 13.17 -7.47
C THR A 177 -6.01 14.26 -7.14
N LEU A 178 -6.07 15.34 -7.95
CA LEU A 178 -7.08 16.39 -7.77
C LEU A 178 -8.49 15.83 -7.89
N LYS A 179 -8.75 15.01 -8.90
CA LYS A 179 -10.03 14.32 -9.06
C LYS A 179 -10.36 13.46 -7.84
N GLY A 180 -9.41 12.65 -7.39
CA GLY A 180 -9.58 11.75 -6.25
C GLY A 180 -9.91 12.51 -4.97
N HIS A 181 -9.09 13.50 -4.63
CA HIS A 181 -9.28 14.26 -3.40
C HIS A 181 -10.55 15.13 -3.42
N ALA A 182 -10.73 15.95 -4.45
CA ALA A 182 -11.83 16.91 -4.49
C ALA A 182 -13.20 16.26 -4.75
N LEU A 183 -13.28 15.25 -5.65
CA LEU A 183 -14.56 14.74 -6.13
C LEU A 183 -14.96 13.40 -5.52
N HIS A 184 -14.00 12.58 -5.09
CA HIS A 184 -14.28 11.27 -4.50
C HIS A 184 -14.16 11.26 -2.98
N LEU A 185 -13.18 11.99 -2.42
CA LEU A 185 -12.97 12.06 -0.97
C LEU A 185 -13.56 13.33 -0.34
N ASP A 186 -14.11 14.25 -1.17
CA ASP A 186 -14.70 15.52 -0.73
C ASP A 186 -13.76 16.36 0.15
N LEU A 187 -12.48 16.37 -0.20
CA LEU A 187 -11.44 17.10 0.53
C LEU A 187 -11.29 18.53 -0.03
N GLY A 188 -11.11 19.50 0.86
CA GLY A 188 -10.87 20.91 0.54
C GLY A 188 -10.04 21.64 1.60
N GLU A 189 -10.00 22.97 1.50
CA GLU A 189 -9.14 23.85 2.31
C GLU A 189 -9.41 23.83 3.82
N ASN A 190 -10.64 23.43 4.21
CA ASN A 190 -11.04 23.35 5.61
C ASN A 190 -10.83 21.96 6.24
N ASP A 191 -10.29 21.03 5.47
CA ASP A 191 -10.13 19.66 5.93
C ASP A 191 -8.77 19.43 6.56
N ARG A 192 -8.76 18.53 7.54
CA ARG A 192 -7.59 17.98 8.22
C ARG A 192 -7.50 16.50 7.86
N PHE A 193 -6.61 16.19 6.95
CA PHE A 193 -6.51 14.91 6.26
C PHE A 193 -5.35 14.08 6.79
N LEU A 194 -5.66 12.89 7.27
CA LEU A 194 -4.70 11.82 7.55
C LEU A 194 -5.05 10.59 6.71
N TRP A 195 -4.09 10.04 6.00
CA TRP A 195 -4.11 8.65 5.59
C TRP A 195 -2.90 7.95 6.22
N PHE A 196 -3.14 7.09 7.22
CA PHE A 196 -2.03 6.38 7.86
C PHE A 196 -1.27 5.53 6.84
N SER A 197 0.00 5.86 6.65
CA SER A 197 0.86 5.26 5.62
C SER A 197 2.33 5.39 5.99
N THR A 198 3.16 4.55 5.38
CA THR A 198 4.61 4.72 5.36
C THR A 198 5.04 5.35 4.02
N THR A 199 6.22 5.96 3.97
CA THR A 199 6.78 6.59 2.77
C THR A 199 7.05 5.62 1.62
N GLY A 200 7.09 4.32 1.90
CA GLY A 200 7.23 3.26 0.91
C GLY A 200 5.92 2.76 0.30
N TRP A 201 4.76 3.27 0.73
CA TRP A 201 3.46 2.90 0.21
C TRP A 201 2.82 4.06 -0.56
N VAL A 202 2.19 3.78 -1.70
CA VAL A 202 1.56 4.78 -2.58
C VAL A 202 0.52 5.66 -1.87
N MET A 203 -0.06 5.21 -0.75
CA MET A 203 -0.97 6.05 0.04
C MET A 203 -0.27 7.23 0.73
N TRP A 204 1.05 7.17 0.92
CA TRP A 204 1.82 8.35 1.31
C TRP A 204 1.81 9.42 0.21
N ASN A 205 1.96 9.01 -1.06
CA ASN A 205 1.85 9.92 -2.19
C ASN A 205 0.46 10.58 -2.24
N SER A 206 -0.59 9.79 -1.99
CA SER A 206 -1.95 10.32 -1.86
C SER A 206 -2.08 11.28 -0.67
N GLN A 207 -1.52 10.95 0.49
CA GLN A 207 -1.59 11.81 1.68
C GLN A 207 -0.95 13.19 1.46
N ILE A 208 0.29 13.22 0.96
CA ILE A 208 0.98 14.50 0.76
C ILE A 208 0.29 15.36 -0.29
N THR A 209 -0.29 14.76 -1.31
CA THR A 209 -1.01 15.49 -2.37
C THR A 209 -2.37 16.04 -1.92
N GLY A 210 -2.84 15.76 -0.70
CA GLY A 210 -3.94 16.50 -0.06
C GLY A 210 -3.70 18.01 0.03
N LEU A 211 -2.44 18.45 0.06
CA LEU A 211 -2.08 19.87 -0.03
C LEU A 211 -2.55 20.54 -1.33
N MET A 212 -2.74 19.77 -2.42
CA MET A 212 -3.15 20.32 -3.72
C MET A 212 -4.60 20.83 -3.73
N VAL A 213 -5.43 20.33 -2.84
CA VAL A 213 -6.82 20.83 -2.64
C VAL A 213 -6.92 21.81 -1.48
N GLY A 214 -5.78 22.22 -0.91
CA GLY A 214 -5.71 23.18 0.20
C GLY A 214 -5.90 22.57 1.58
N ALA A 215 -6.08 21.26 1.69
CA ALA A 215 -6.26 20.59 2.97
C ALA A 215 -5.00 20.69 3.85
N THR A 216 -5.18 20.68 5.15
CA THR A 216 -4.09 20.46 6.11
C THR A 216 -3.80 18.97 6.18
N ILE A 217 -2.63 18.54 5.78
CA ILE A 217 -2.21 17.15 5.97
C ILE A 217 -1.69 16.94 7.40
N CYS A 218 -2.18 15.89 8.06
CA CYS A 218 -1.71 15.45 9.37
C CYS A 218 -0.83 14.22 9.16
N LEU A 219 0.41 14.28 9.62
CA LEU A 219 1.38 13.21 9.45
C LEU A 219 1.53 12.46 10.77
N TYR A 220 1.63 11.14 10.71
CA TYR A 220 1.90 10.28 11.85
C TYR A 220 3.06 9.34 11.50
N ASP A 221 4.12 9.37 12.30
CA ASP A 221 5.22 8.42 12.22
C ASP A 221 5.21 7.51 13.45
N GLY A 222 5.19 6.21 13.23
CA GLY A 222 5.19 5.21 14.28
C GLY A 222 4.24 4.03 14.03
N ASN A 223 4.21 3.11 15.00
CA ASN A 223 3.33 1.94 14.95
C ASN A 223 1.88 2.35 15.31
N PRO A 224 0.89 2.08 14.45
CA PRO A 224 -0.51 2.44 14.68
C PRO A 224 -1.15 1.67 15.85
N GLY A 225 -0.55 0.56 16.26
CA GLY A 225 -0.98 -0.26 17.38
C GLY A 225 -0.15 -0.10 18.66
N TYR A 226 0.70 0.95 18.76
CA TYR A 226 1.50 1.19 19.96
C TYR A 226 1.15 2.55 20.62
N PRO A 227 0.97 2.58 21.96
CA PRO A 227 1.00 1.44 22.89
C PRO A 227 -0.17 0.46 22.71
N ASP A 228 -1.25 0.88 22.07
CA ASP A 228 -2.43 0.09 21.74
C ASP A 228 -3.15 0.63 20.49
N LEU A 229 -4.18 -0.09 20.01
CA LEU A 229 -4.95 0.26 18.82
C LEU A 229 -5.81 1.54 18.96
N SER A 230 -5.90 2.13 20.14
CA SER A 230 -6.61 3.42 20.36
C SER A 230 -5.76 4.63 19.92
N THR A 231 -4.47 4.45 19.68
CA THR A 231 -3.51 5.54 19.43
C THR A 231 -3.92 6.45 18.26
N LEU A 232 -4.26 5.89 17.12
CA LEU A 232 -4.67 6.70 15.97
C LEU A 232 -6.05 7.36 16.16
N TRP A 233 -6.94 6.75 16.94
CA TRP A 233 -8.23 7.35 17.25
C TRP A 233 -8.08 8.55 18.19
N ARG A 234 -7.22 8.45 19.21
CA ARG A 234 -6.87 9.61 20.07
C ARG A 234 -6.23 10.73 19.25
N PHE A 235 -5.27 10.38 18.39
CA PHE A 235 -4.67 11.34 17.48
C PHE A 235 -5.73 12.02 16.57
N ALA A 236 -6.71 11.25 16.07
CA ALA A 236 -7.80 11.80 15.27
C ALA A 236 -8.63 12.85 16.04
N GLY A 237 -8.94 12.59 17.31
CA GLY A 237 -9.66 13.54 18.17
C GLY A 237 -8.80 14.76 18.54
N GLU A 238 -7.57 14.55 18.97
CA GLU A 238 -6.64 15.61 19.39
C GLU A 238 -6.35 16.59 18.24
N GLU A 239 -6.10 16.05 17.04
CA GLU A 239 -5.83 16.82 15.83
C GLU A 239 -7.11 17.26 15.10
N LYS A 240 -8.30 16.90 15.59
CA LYS A 240 -9.59 17.22 14.97
C LYS A 240 -9.61 16.86 13.49
N LEU A 241 -9.23 15.62 13.18
CA LEU A 241 -9.23 15.15 11.80
C LEU A 241 -10.64 15.22 11.24
N THR A 242 -10.76 15.70 10.00
CA THR A 242 -12.02 15.65 9.23
C THR A 242 -12.07 14.40 8.36
N PHE A 243 -10.92 13.89 7.97
CA PHE A 243 -10.77 12.65 7.21
C PHE A 243 -9.67 11.76 7.82
N PHE A 244 -10.02 10.54 8.19
CA PHE A 244 -9.08 9.53 8.69
C PHE A 244 -9.09 8.29 7.82
N GLY A 245 -8.00 8.04 7.08
CA GLY A 245 -7.79 6.86 6.26
C GLY A 245 -6.75 5.90 6.84
N ALA A 246 -6.99 4.60 6.67
CA ALA A 246 -6.04 3.55 7.02
C ALA A 246 -6.23 2.32 6.12
N GLY A 247 -5.36 1.32 6.27
CA GLY A 247 -5.57 -0.01 5.71
C GLY A 247 -6.78 -0.70 6.33
N ALA A 248 -7.55 -1.47 5.55
CA ALA A 248 -8.71 -2.21 6.07
C ALA A 248 -8.34 -3.10 7.28
N ALA A 249 -7.13 -3.66 7.28
CA ALA A 249 -6.62 -4.48 8.38
C ALA A 249 -6.58 -3.71 9.73
N PHE A 250 -6.31 -2.41 9.74
CA PHE A 250 -6.33 -1.60 10.95
C PHE A 250 -7.75 -1.59 11.57
N PHE A 251 -8.78 -1.29 10.78
CA PHE A 251 -10.16 -1.25 11.24
C PHE A 251 -10.64 -2.63 11.72
N MET A 252 -10.30 -3.68 10.99
CA MET A 252 -10.62 -5.05 11.37
C MET A 252 -9.93 -5.45 12.69
N ASN A 253 -8.70 -5.02 12.93
CA ASN A 253 -8.00 -5.26 14.19
C ASN A 253 -8.63 -4.48 15.34
N CYS A 254 -9.04 -3.23 15.14
CA CYS A 254 -9.79 -2.44 16.13
C CYS A 254 -11.11 -3.13 16.50
N MET A 255 -11.88 -3.55 15.50
CA MET A 255 -13.13 -4.29 15.71
C MET A 255 -12.91 -5.58 16.52
N LYS A 256 -11.93 -6.39 16.12
CA LYS A 256 -11.59 -7.65 16.81
C LYS A 256 -11.09 -7.43 18.25
N ALA A 257 -10.41 -6.31 18.51
CA ALA A 257 -9.93 -5.95 19.84
C ALA A 257 -10.98 -5.27 20.71
N GLY A 258 -12.20 -5.06 20.21
CA GLY A 258 -13.27 -4.38 20.95
C GLY A 258 -12.96 -2.90 21.23
N ILE A 259 -12.27 -2.24 20.32
CA ILE A 259 -11.99 -0.81 20.44
C ILE A 259 -13.29 -0.02 20.17
N GLU A 260 -13.58 0.95 21.03
CA GLU A 260 -14.73 1.85 20.95
C GLU A 260 -14.26 3.29 20.64
N PRO A 261 -14.03 3.64 19.36
CA PRO A 261 -13.43 4.93 19.01
C PRO A 261 -14.21 6.14 19.50
N ALA A 262 -15.53 6.11 19.40
CA ALA A 262 -16.41 7.22 19.83
C ALA A 262 -16.39 7.45 21.36
N GLU A 263 -16.04 6.43 22.15
CA GLU A 263 -15.88 6.56 23.60
C GLU A 263 -14.47 7.02 24.00
N LEU A 264 -13.47 6.75 23.14
CA LEU A 264 -12.06 7.00 23.43
C LEU A 264 -11.58 8.39 23.03
N ALA A 265 -12.24 9.02 22.04
CA ALA A 265 -11.81 10.29 21.48
C ALA A 265 -13.01 11.15 21.02
N ASP A 266 -12.82 12.46 21.06
CA ASP A 266 -13.78 13.42 20.49
C ASP A 266 -13.66 13.44 18.96
N LEU A 267 -14.51 12.68 18.29
CA LEU A 267 -14.51 12.52 16.84
C LEU A 267 -15.55 13.39 16.10
N HIS A 268 -16.14 14.39 16.77
CA HIS A 268 -17.21 15.24 16.20
C HIS A 268 -16.78 15.99 14.91
N ALA A 269 -15.47 16.24 14.73
CA ALA A 269 -14.94 16.88 13.52
C ALA A 269 -14.85 15.91 12.33
N LEU A 270 -14.90 14.58 12.58
CA LEU A 270 -14.69 13.57 11.56
C LEU A 270 -15.90 13.51 10.61
N LYS A 271 -15.65 13.75 9.32
CA LYS A 271 -16.64 13.71 8.23
C LYS A 271 -16.52 12.42 7.41
N ALA A 272 -15.32 11.82 7.40
CA ALA A 272 -15.08 10.65 6.58
C ALA A 272 -14.01 9.71 7.16
N VAL A 273 -14.19 8.42 6.91
CA VAL A 273 -13.21 7.37 7.14
C VAL A 273 -12.83 6.72 5.81
N GLY A 274 -11.53 6.59 5.53
CA GLY A 274 -11.01 5.96 4.32
C GLY A 274 -10.46 4.56 4.58
N SER A 275 -10.76 3.59 3.70
CA SER A 275 -10.24 2.22 3.81
C SER A 275 -9.70 1.72 2.47
N THR A 276 -8.52 1.08 2.48
CA THR A 276 -7.91 0.45 1.30
C THR A 276 -6.89 -0.64 1.68
N GLY A 277 -6.19 -1.18 0.69
CA GLY A 277 -5.11 -2.17 0.86
C GLY A 277 -5.58 -3.62 0.88
N SER A 278 -6.79 -3.87 1.36
CA SER A 278 -7.54 -5.13 1.26
C SER A 278 -9.03 -4.83 1.31
N PRO A 279 -9.90 -5.75 0.87
CA PRO A 279 -11.34 -5.57 1.03
C PRO A 279 -11.74 -5.40 2.50
N LEU A 280 -12.53 -4.38 2.80
CA LEU A 280 -13.18 -4.23 4.10
C LEU A 280 -14.43 -5.11 4.11
N SER A 281 -14.60 -5.91 5.16
CA SER A 281 -15.77 -6.80 5.27
C SER A 281 -17.06 -6.02 5.55
N SER A 282 -18.22 -6.61 5.26
CA SER A 282 -19.52 -6.00 5.57
C SER A 282 -19.69 -5.73 7.08
N GLU A 283 -19.09 -6.55 7.93
CA GLU A 283 -19.03 -6.36 9.39
C GLU A 283 -18.18 -5.14 9.73
N GLY A 284 -17.03 -4.95 9.05
CA GLY A 284 -16.19 -3.77 9.20
C GLY A 284 -16.91 -2.46 8.81
N TYR A 285 -17.76 -2.50 7.76
CA TYR A 285 -18.63 -1.36 7.42
C TYR A 285 -19.59 -1.04 8.57
N ARG A 286 -20.32 -2.05 9.10
CA ARG A 286 -21.26 -1.84 10.21
C ARG A 286 -20.55 -1.34 11.45
N TRP A 287 -19.40 -1.95 11.80
CA TRP A 287 -18.61 -1.56 12.96
C TRP A 287 -18.22 -0.07 12.90
N ILE A 288 -17.81 0.44 11.73
CA ILE A 288 -17.46 1.86 11.60
C ILE A 288 -18.68 2.75 11.90
N TYR A 289 -19.87 2.40 11.37
CA TYR A 289 -21.09 3.19 11.64
C TYR A 289 -21.61 3.04 13.08
N GLU A 290 -21.41 1.92 13.69
CA GLU A 290 -21.88 1.64 15.06
C GLU A 290 -20.94 2.20 16.14
N HIS A 291 -19.60 2.21 15.88
CA HIS A 291 -18.59 2.48 16.91
C HIS A 291 -17.74 3.74 16.64
N VAL A 292 -17.77 4.30 15.42
CA VAL A 292 -17.05 5.54 15.12
C VAL A 292 -18.04 6.71 15.01
N SER A 293 -18.95 6.67 14.04
CA SER A 293 -20.03 7.66 13.87
C SER A 293 -21.03 7.17 12.83
N ASP A 294 -22.31 7.44 13.03
CA ASP A 294 -23.40 7.12 12.12
C ASP A 294 -23.61 8.18 11.01
N ASP A 295 -22.97 9.34 11.13
CA ASP A 295 -23.06 10.47 10.19
C ASP A 295 -21.71 10.80 9.55
N ILE A 296 -21.08 9.80 8.92
CA ILE A 296 -19.82 9.96 8.18
C ILE A 296 -19.85 9.27 6.83
N MET A 297 -19.02 9.73 5.91
CA MET A 297 -18.75 9.02 4.66
C MET A 297 -17.71 7.92 4.92
N LEU A 298 -18.04 6.66 4.63
CA LEU A 298 -17.04 5.60 4.56
C LEU A 298 -16.52 5.45 3.11
N ALA A 299 -15.30 5.92 2.90
CA ALA A 299 -14.63 5.90 1.60
C ALA A 299 -13.78 4.61 1.46
N SER A 300 -14.42 3.48 1.15
CA SER A 300 -13.69 2.27 0.75
C SER A 300 -13.26 2.43 -0.71
N ILE A 301 -11.95 2.24 -0.98
CA ILE A 301 -11.37 2.42 -2.31
C ILE A 301 -10.51 1.23 -2.71
N SER A 302 -10.53 0.88 -4.00
CA SER A 302 -9.62 -0.08 -4.60
C SER A 302 -8.92 0.54 -5.81
N GLY A 303 -7.61 0.46 -5.79
CA GLY A 303 -6.73 0.97 -6.83
C GLY A 303 -5.38 0.27 -6.79
N GLY A 304 -4.42 0.79 -7.54
CA GLY A 304 -3.09 0.18 -7.62
C GLY A 304 -1.95 1.17 -7.49
N THR A 305 -0.86 0.72 -6.89
CA THR A 305 0.44 1.40 -7.00
C THR A 305 0.81 1.64 -8.46
N ASP A 306 0.36 0.75 -9.32
CA ASP A 306 0.63 0.76 -10.76
C ASP A 306 0.05 2.01 -11.45
N THR A 307 -1.07 2.54 -10.98
CA THR A 307 -1.72 3.71 -11.60
C THR A 307 -1.83 4.92 -10.68
N VAL A 308 -1.44 4.79 -9.41
CA VAL A 308 -1.56 5.86 -8.38
C VAL A 308 -2.97 6.44 -8.30
N ALA A 309 -3.97 5.62 -8.59
CA ALA A 309 -5.38 5.98 -8.64
C ALA A 309 -6.27 4.86 -8.13
N ALA A 310 -7.46 5.20 -7.67
CA ALA A 310 -8.52 4.23 -7.42
C ALA A 310 -9.27 3.93 -8.73
N PHE A 311 -9.56 2.67 -9.01
CA PHE A 311 -10.43 2.26 -10.12
C PHE A 311 -11.91 2.33 -9.74
N VAL A 312 -12.18 1.97 -8.49
CA VAL A 312 -13.51 1.99 -7.87
C VAL A 312 -13.38 2.53 -6.46
N GLY A 313 -14.40 3.22 -5.97
CA GLY A 313 -14.28 3.84 -4.67
C GLY A 313 -15.52 4.61 -4.22
N ALA A 314 -15.27 5.67 -3.46
CA ALA A 314 -16.28 6.48 -2.82
C ALA A 314 -16.90 7.53 -3.76
N CYS A 315 -18.08 7.97 -3.38
CA CYS A 315 -18.75 9.12 -3.97
C CYS A 315 -19.66 9.77 -2.91
N PRO A 316 -19.44 11.04 -2.54
CA PRO A 316 -20.16 11.68 -1.43
C PRO A 316 -21.66 11.84 -1.66
N ILE A 317 -22.13 11.75 -2.91
CA ILE A 317 -23.54 11.93 -3.28
C ILE A 317 -24.29 10.62 -3.57
N LEU A 318 -23.63 9.47 -3.43
CA LEU A 318 -24.25 8.16 -3.66
C LEU A 318 -24.46 7.42 -2.34
N PRO A 319 -25.53 6.59 -2.24
CA PRO A 319 -25.72 5.74 -1.08
C PRO A 319 -24.60 4.69 -0.98
N LEU A 320 -24.25 4.30 0.24
CA LEU A 320 -23.29 3.25 0.53
C LEU A 320 -24.02 1.97 0.93
N TYR A 321 -23.57 0.86 0.38
CA TYR A 321 -24.06 -0.48 0.74
C TYR A 321 -22.91 -1.26 1.41
N ALA A 322 -23.20 -1.91 2.54
CA ALA A 322 -22.18 -2.64 3.29
C ALA A 322 -21.48 -3.71 2.44
N GLY A 323 -20.16 -3.59 2.33
CA GLY A 323 -19.32 -4.48 1.51
C GLY A 323 -19.20 -4.08 0.04
N GLU A 324 -19.84 -2.98 -0.41
CA GLU A 324 -19.68 -2.43 -1.76
C GLU A 324 -18.93 -1.10 -1.74
N MET A 325 -18.08 -0.87 -2.71
CA MET A 325 -17.61 0.47 -3.09
C MET A 325 -18.66 1.14 -3.98
N GLN A 326 -18.87 2.44 -3.79
CA GLN A 326 -20.05 3.13 -4.31
C GLN A 326 -20.11 3.24 -5.85
N CYS A 327 -18.96 3.40 -6.51
CA CYS A 327 -18.92 3.60 -7.96
C CYS A 327 -17.53 3.34 -8.56
N ARG A 328 -17.48 3.30 -9.89
CA ARG A 328 -16.24 3.48 -10.64
C ARG A 328 -15.72 4.90 -10.43
N ALA A 329 -14.42 5.07 -10.34
CA ALA A 329 -13.84 6.40 -10.26
C ALA A 329 -14.07 7.17 -11.58
N LEU A 330 -14.27 8.47 -11.47
CA LEU A 330 -14.55 9.34 -12.61
C LEU A 330 -13.46 9.24 -13.67
N GLY A 331 -13.86 9.13 -14.93
CA GLY A 331 -12.95 8.99 -16.07
C GLY A 331 -12.27 7.62 -16.21
N ILE A 332 -12.66 6.63 -15.40
CA ILE A 332 -12.06 5.29 -15.45
C ILE A 332 -13.06 4.26 -15.97
N ALA A 333 -12.72 3.66 -17.12
CA ALA A 333 -13.51 2.61 -17.75
C ALA A 333 -13.15 1.23 -17.17
N ALA A 334 -13.46 1.03 -15.87
CA ALA A 334 -13.25 -0.23 -15.17
C ALA A 334 -14.39 -1.20 -15.46
N HIS A 335 -14.05 -2.43 -15.85
CA HIS A 335 -15.00 -3.48 -16.20
C HIS A 335 -14.63 -4.80 -15.52
N ALA A 336 -15.66 -5.62 -15.26
CA ALA A 336 -15.50 -7.03 -14.97
C ALA A 336 -15.57 -7.80 -16.29
N LEU A 337 -14.48 -8.39 -16.78
CA LEU A 337 -14.48 -9.17 -18.02
C LEU A 337 -14.50 -10.66 -17.73
N ASP A 338 -15.27 -11.42 -18.53
CA ASP A 338 -15.21 -12.88 -18.56
C ASP A 338 -14.01 -13.38 -19.39
N ASP A 339 -13.83 -14.70 -19.45
CA ASP A 339 -12.73 -15.32 -20.19
C ASP A 339 -12.76 -15.05 -21.71
N ALA A 340 -13.92 -14.68 -22.25
CA ALA A 340 -14.09 -14.27 -23.65
C ALA A 340 -13.82 -12.77 -23.87
N GLY A 341 -13.46 -12.02 -22.81
CA GLY A 341 -13.22 -10.57 -22.86
C GLY A 341 -14.50 -9.73 -22.91
N LYS A 342 -15.66 -10.31 -22.58
CA LYS A 342 -16.94 -9.61 -22.57
C LYS A 342 -17.22 -9.03 -21.19
N SER A 343 -17.60 -7.74 -21.15
CA SER A 343 -18.00 -7.07 -19.91
C SER A 343 -19.28 -7.66 -19.33
N GLN A 344 -19.27 -7.88 -18.01
CA GLN A 344 -20.37 -8.43 -17.23
C GLN A 344 -20.84 -7.45 -16.17
N ILE A 345 -22.12 -7.52 -15.84
CA ILE A 345 -22.75 -6.85 -14.69
C ILE A 345 -23.29 -7.94 -13.77
N ASP A 346 -23.17 -7.73 -12.48
CA ASP A 346 -23.58 -8.60 -11.38
C ASP A 346 -22.97 -10.01 -11.41
N ALA A 347 -21.86 -10.16 -12.14
CA ALA A 347 -21.03 -11.36 -12.19
C ALA A 347 -19.57 -11.02 -11.91
N VAL A 348 -18.83 -11.96 -11.32
CA VAL A 348 -17.39 -11.81 -11.07
C VAL A 348 -16.62 -11.99 -12.37
N GLY A 349 -15.71 -11.05 -12.63
CA GLY A 349 -14.81 -11.10 -13.78
C GLY A 349 -13.44 -10.46 -13.44
N GLU A 350 -12.50 -10.55 -14.38
CA GLU A 350 -11.19 -9.90 -14.29
C GLU A 350 -11.37 -8.37 -14.34
N LEU A 351 -10.72 -7.65 -13.42
CA LEU A 351 -10.68 -6.18 -13.46
C LEU A 351 -9.82 -5.73 -14.64
N VAL A 352 -10.48 -5.12 -15.61
CA VAL A 352 -9.83 -4.59 -16.80
C VAL A 352 -10.20 -3.13 -17.00
N ILE A 353 -9.20 -2.29 -17.31
CA ILE A 353 -9.39 -0.90 -17.70
C ILE A 353 -9.31 -0.82 -19.22
N THR A 354 -10.42 -0.45 -19.84
CA THR A 354 -10.59 -0.53 -21.30
C THR A 354 -10.25 0.75 -22.06
N VAL A 355 -10.02 1.87 -21.32
CA VAL A 355 -9.61 3.16 -21.88
C VAL A 355 -8.40 3.66 -21.09
N PRO A 356 -7.36 4.21 -21.74
CA PRO A 356 -6.21 4.77 -21.04
C PRO A 356 -6.59 5.82 -20.00
N MET A 357 -5.91 5.78 -18.85
CA MET A 357 -6.05 6.75 -17.76
C MET A 357 -4.86 7.73 -17.77
N PRO A 358 -5.05 8.99 -17.32
CA PRO A 358 -3.97 9.97 -17.27
C PRO A 358 -2.74 9.53 -16.45
N SER A 359 -2.95 8.76 -15.38
CA SER A 359 -1.90 8.30 -14.47
C SER A 359 -1.38 6.90 -14.73
N MET A 360 -1.71 6.28 -15.87
CA MET A 360 -1.04 5.05 -16.26
C MET A 360 0.48 5.26 -16.30
N PRO A 361 1.28 4.22 -15.95
CA PRO A 361 2.73 4.35 -15.97
C PRO A 361 3.24 4.83 -17.32
N LEU A 362 4.22 5.70 -17.31
CA LEU A 362 4.93 6.08 -18.53
C LEU A 362 5.74 4.90 -19.07
N TYR A 363 6.41 4.18 -18.16
CA TYR A 363 7.22 2.99 -18.44
C TYR A 363 7.69 2.37 -17.11
N PHE A 364 8.33 1.22 -17.16
CA PHE A 364 9.16 0.74 -16.07
C PHE A 364 10.62 1.18 -16.28
N TRP A 365 11.27 1.63 -15.21
CA TRP A 365 12.68 2.01 -15.31
C TRP A 365 13.54 0.82 -15.74
N ASN A 366 14.47 1.05 -16.70
CA ASN A 366 15.31 0.01 -17.29
C ASN A 366 14.52 -1.16 -17.93
N ASP A 367 13.40 -0.89 -18.57
CA ASP A 367 12.61 -1.86 -19.33
C ASP A 367 12.74 -1.62 -20.85
N ALA A 368 13.80 -2.17 -21.44
CA ALA A 368 14.08 -2.00 -22.86
C ALA A 368 12.92 -2.53 -23.71
N GLY A 369 12.37 -1.65 -24.56
CA GLY A 369 11.23 -1.98 -25.41
C GLY A 369 9.90 -2.18 -24.66
N ASN A 370 9.81 -1.79 -23.39
CA ASN A 370 8.63 -1.96 -22.54
C ASN A 370 8.15 -3.42 -22.42
N LEU A 371 9.06 -4.39 -22.51
CA LEU A 371 8.69 -5.81 -22.53
C LEU A 371 8.04 -6.25 -21.22
N ARG A 372 8.61 -5.87 -20.06
CA ARG A 372 8.06 -6.19 -18.75
C ARG A 372 6.74 -5.45 -18.49
N TYR A 373 6.62 -4.23 -18.98
CA TYR A 373 5.41 -3.42 -18.89
C TYR A 373 4.26 -4.08 -19.68
N LEU A 374 4.52 -4.45 -20.94
CA LEU A 374 3.51 -5.09 -21.80
C LEU A 374 3.09 -6.45 -21.24
N ASP A 375 4.04 -7.29 -20.82
CA ASP A 375 3.80 -8.59 -20.19
C ASP A 375 2.96 -8.45 -18.90
N SER A 376 3.22 -7.40 -18.10
CA SER A 376 2.51 -7.22 -16.82
C SER A 376 1.04 -6.90 -16.97
N TYR A 377 0.64 -6.18 -18.02
CA TYR A 377 -0.70 -5.59 -18.10
C TYR A 377 -1.47 -5.90 -19.36
N PHE A 378 -0.82 -6.31 -20.46
CA PHE A 378 -1.43 -6.42 -21.77
C PHE A 378 -1.28 -7.80 -22.43
N ASP A 379 -0.60 -8.74 -21.78
CA ASP A 379 -0.37 -10.08 -22.30
C ASP A 379 -1.69 -10.86 -22.47
N HIS A 380 -2.56 -10.80 -21.45
CA HIS A 380 -3.80 -11.57 -21.41
C HIS A 380 -4.90 -10.98 -22.33
N TYR A 381 -5.05 -9.65 -22.31
CA TYR A 381 -6.00 -8.92 -23.16
C TYR A 381 -5.24 -7.87 -23.99
N PRO A 382 -4.87 -8.17 -25.24
CA PRO A 382 -4.08 -7.25 -26.06
C PRO A 382 -4.73 -5.87 -26.19
N GLY A 383 -4.01 -4.83 -25.78
CA GLY A 383 -4.48 -3.44 -25.82
C GLY A 383 -5.42 -3.02 -24.68
N LEU A 384 -5.74 -3.92 -23.75
CA LEU A 384 -6.56 -3.62 -22.56
C LEU A 384 -5.73 -3.86 -21.30
N TRP A 385 -5.80 -2.94 -20.35
CA TRP A 385 -5.08 -3.04 -19.08
C TRP A 385 -5.73 -4.06 -18.14
N ARG A 386 -5.11 -5.20 -17.93
CA ARG A 386 -5.46 -6.17 -16.91
C ARG A 386 -4.80 -5.79 -15.58
N HIS A 387 -5.62 -5.58 -14.52
CA HIS A 387 -5.05 -5.20 -13.23
C HIS A 387 -4.62 -6.40 -12.37
N GLY A 388 -5.28 -7.54 -12.54
CA GLY A 388 -5.00 -8.74 -11.79
C GLY A 388 -5.81 -8.84 -10.48
N ASP A 389 -7.02 -8.31 -10.47
CA ASP A 389 -8.01 -8.43 -9.40
C ASP A 389 -9.32 -9.02 -9.93
N TRP A 390 -10.01 -9.79 -9.10
CA TRP A 390 -11.40 -10.17 -9.36
C TRP A 390 -12.33 -9.06 -8.87
N ILE A 391 -13.25 -8.64 -9.74
CA ILE A 391 -14.24 -7.60 -9.47
C ILE A 391 -15.63 -8.06 -9.90
N ARG A 392 -16.65 -7.62 -9.16
CA ARG A 392 -18.05 -7.60 -9.61
C ARG A 392 -18.53 -6.16 -9.66
N ILE A 393 -19.02 -5.71 -10.80
CA ILE A 393 -19.74 -4.46 -10.93
C ILE A 393 -21.23 -4.79 -10.74
N THR A 394 -21.86 -4.16 -9.76
CA THR A 394 -23.28 -4.43 -9.44
C THR A 394 -24.20 -3.69 -10.39
N GLU A 395 -25.48 -4.10 -10.47
CA GLU A 395 -26.51 -3.41 -11.27
C GLU A 395 -26.68 -1.95 -10.85
N ARG A 396 -26.37 -1.59 -9.60
CA ARG A 396 -26.38 -0.21 -9.08
C ARG A 396 -25.19 0.61 -9.52
N GLY A 397 -24.19 0.01 -10.16
CA GLY A 397 -22.94 0.66 -10.56
C GLY A 397 -21.85 0.62 -9.47
N GLY A 398 -22.13 0.07 -8.30
CA GLY A 398 -21.16 -0.22 -7.25
C GLY A 398 -20.21 -1.35 -7.63
N ALA A 399 -19.20 -1.60 -6.80
CA ALA A 399 -18.19 -2.61 -7.07
C ALA A 399 -17.80 -3.39 -5.82
N ILE A 400 -17.49 -4.66 -6.00
CA ILE A 400 -16.94 -5.53 -4.96
C ILE A 400 -15.66 -6.18 -5.49
N ILE A 401 -14.56 -6.02 -4.74
CA ILE A 401 -13.29 -6.70 -5.03
C ILE A 401 -13.25 -8.02 -4.24
N TYR A 402 -12.91 -9.10 -4.94
CA TYR A 402 -12.83 -10.45 -4.38
C TYR A 402 -11.39 -10.93 -4.12
N GLY A 403 -10.40 -10.06 -4.39
CA GLY A 403 -8.97 -10.34 -4.20
C GLY A 403 -8.21 -10.43 -5.51
N ARG A 404 -6.96 -10.87 -5.42
CA ARG A 404 -6.06 -10.97 -6.59
C ARG A 404 -6.47 -12.11 -7.52
N SER A 405 -6.48 -11.85 -8.83
CA SER A 405 -6.75 -12.88 -9.83
C SER A 405 -5.53 -13.79 -10.10
N ASP A 406 -4.33 -13.28 -9.82
CA ASP A 406 -3.07 -14.06 -9.87
C ASP A 406 -2.89 -14.99 -8.65
N ALA A 407 -3.62 -14.75 -7.54
CA ALA A 407 -3.74 -15.65 -6.39
C ALA A 407 -5.01 -16.53 -6.46
N THR A 408 -5.65 -16.61 -7.62
CA THR A 408 -6.90 -17.34 -7.80
C THR A 408 -6.73 -18.83 -7.55
N ILE A 409 -7.72 -19.38 -6.88
CA ILE A 409 -7.90 -20.83 -6.72
C ILE A 409 -8.70 -21.32 -7.92
N ASN A 410 -8.13 -22.25 -8.69
CA ASN A 410 -8.82 -22.89 -9.79
C ASN A 410 -9.07 -24.36 -9.43
N ARG A 411 -10.27 -24.66 -8.92
CA ARG A 411 -10.59 -26.00 -8.44
C ARG A 411 -11.80 -26.56 -9.15
N TYR A 412 -11.62 -27.73 -9.78
CA TYR A 412 -12.66 -28.42 -10.55
C TYR A 412 -13.36 -27.54 -11.60
N GLY A 413 -12.56 -26.67 -12.28
CA GLY A 413 -13.05 -25.76 -13.31
C GLY A 413 -13.82 -24.54 -12.79
N ILE A 414 -13.85 -24.33 -11.47
CA ILE A 414 -14.38 -23.10 -10.86
C ILE A 414 -13.23 -22.24 -10.35
N ARG A 415 -13.24 -20.98 -10.75
CA ARG A 415 -12.37 -19.94 -10.23
C ARG A 415 -12.99 -19.35 -8.97
N MET A 416 -12.18 -19.26 -7.90
CA MET A 416 -12.61 -18.80 -6.58
C MET A 416 -11.63 -17.74 -6.09
N GLY A 417 -12.15 -16.62 -5.57
CA GLY A 417 -11.34 -15.62 -4.90
C GLY A 417 -10.98 -16.05 -3.47
N THR A 418 -9.72 -15.89 -3.08
CA THR A 418 -9.28 -16.20 -1.72
C THR A 418 -10.05 -15.40 -0.66
N ALA A 419 -10.39 -14.14 -0.96
CA ALA A 419 -11.14 -13.25 -0.07
C ALA A 419 -12.56 -13.77 0.27
N GLU A 420 -13.19 -14.58 -0.59
CA GLU A 420 -14.48 -15.19 -0.27
C GLU A 420 -14.37 -16.18 0.88
N ILE A 421 -13.31 -17.01 0.85
CA ILE A 421 -13.03 -17.97 1.91
C ILE A 421 -12.68 -17.23 3.21
N TYR A 422 -11.82 -16.19 3.14
CA TYR A 422 -11.43 -15.41 4.33
C TYR A 422 -12.65 -14.81 5.02
N ARG A 423 -13.54 -14.17 4.28
CA ARG A 423 -14.75 -13.57 4.83
C ARG A 423 -15.59 -14.58 5.62
N VAL A 424 -15.76 -15.78 5.09
CA VAL A 424 -16.56 -16.83 5.75
C VAL A 424 -15.85 -17.41 6.97
N VAL A 425 -14.55 -17.61 6.89
CA VAL A 425 -13.74 -18.23 7.95
C VAL A 425 -13.50 -17.25 9.09
N GLU A 426 -13.16 -16.00 8.78
CA GLU A 426 -12.85 -14.96 9.76
C GLU A 426 -14.09 -14.38 10.46
N ASP A 427 -15.28 -14.67 9.94
CA ASP A 427 -16.55 -14.43 10.64
C ASP A 427 -16.87 -15.48 11.75
N LEU A 428 -16.02 -16.48 11.96
CA LEU A 428 -16.09 -17.35 13.12
C LEU A 428 -15.45 -16.64 14.32
N PRO A 429 -16.14 -16.63 15.50
CA PRO A 429 -15.62 -15.94 16.68
C PRO A 429 -14.29 -16.51 17.19
N GLU A 430 -13.96 -17.74 16.83
CA GLU A 430 -12.71 -18.41 17.22
C GLU A 430 -11.53 -18.04 16.31
N VAL A 431 -11.78 -17.52 15.10
CA VAL A 431 -10.75 -17.25 14.11
C VAL A 431 -10.36 -15.78 14.11
N LEU A 432 -9.08 -15.52 14.19
CA LEU A 432 -8.52 -14.16 14.12
C LEU A 432 -8.10 -13.77 12.71
N ASP A 433 -7.48 -14.69 11.97
CA ASP A 433 -6.96 -14.46 10.61
C ASP A 433 -6.91 -15.79 9.84
N SER A 434 -6.85 -15.75 8.53
CA SER A 434 -6.77 -16.95 7.71
C SER A 434 -6.00 -16.72 6.41
N MET A 435 -5.44 -17.78 5.83
CA MET A 435 -4.83 -17.76 4.51
C MET A 435 -5.03 -19.10 3.84
N VAL A 436 -5.53 -19.09 2.60
CA VAL A 436 -5.65 -20.25 1.75
C VAL A 436 -4.72 -20.13 0.56
N VAL A 437 -4.11 -21.22 0.15
CA VAL A 437 -3.36 -21.34 -1.09
C VAL A 437 -3.83 -22.54 -1.87
N ASP A 438 -3.78 -22.46 -3.19
CA ASP A 438 -4.09 -23.58 -4.06
C ASP A 438 -2.81 -24.10 -4.71
N LEU A 439 -2.51 -25.35 -4.43
CA LEU A 439 -1.36 -26.04 -4.99
C LEU A 439 -1.82 -26.87 -6.19
N GLU A 440 -1.87 -26.21 -7.34
CA GLU A 440 -2.16 -26.84 -8.61
C GLU A 440 -0.94 -27.62 -9.11
N TYR A 441 -1.11 -28.94 -9.31
CA TYR A 441 -0.08 -29.78 -9.88
C TYR A 441 -0.48 -30.22 -11.28
N LEU A 442 0.46 -30.13 -12.23
CA LEU A 442 0.26 -30.64 -13.57
C LEU A 442 -0.07 -32.16 -13.50
N GLY A 443 -1.33 -32.51 -13.79
CA GLY A 443 -1.82 -33.89 -13.85
C GLY A 443 -2.28 -34.51 -12.52
N ARG A 444 -2.39 -33.74 -11.43
CA ARG A 444 -2.96 -34.18 -10.13
C ARG A 444 -4.12 -33.29 -9.71
N GLU A 445 -4.93 -33.75 -8.77
CA GLU A 445 -5.97 -32.93 -8.16
C GLU A 445 -5.36 -31.76 -7.36
N SER A 446 -6.02 -30.58 -7.44
CA SER A 446 -5.66 -29.40 -6.65
C SER A 446 -5.72 -29.69 -5.15
N TYR A 447 -4.65 -29.40 -4.43
CA TYR A 447 -4.60 -29.46 -2.97
C TYR A 447 -4.65 -28.04 -2.39
N MET A 448 -5.64 -27.79 -1.55
CA MET A 448 -5.95 -26.47 -1.00
C MET A 448 -5.89 -26.50 0.53
N PRO A 449 -4.73 -26.23 1.15
CA PRO A 449 -4.63 -26.05 2.59
C PRO A 449 -5.15 -24.66 3.00
N LEU A 450 -5.87 -24.63 4.13
CA LEU A 450 -6.28 -23.41 4.81
C LEU A 450 -5.51 -23.27 6.11
N PHE A 451 -4.81 -22.16 6.29
CA PHE A 451 -4.13 -21.79 7.52
C PHE A 451 -5.00 -20.81 8.29
N VAL A 452 -5.20 -21.05 9.61
CA VAL A 452 -6.02 -20.21 10.48
C VAL A 452 -5.24 -19.78 11.72
N VAL A 453 -5.33 -18.51 12.07
CA VAL A 453 -4.86 -17.99 13.35
C VAL A 453 -6.06 -17.96 14.30
N LEU A 454 -5.94 -18.56 15.45
CA LEU A 454 -7.01 -18.63 16.43
C LEU A 454 -6.86 -17.52 17.48
N ARG A 455 -7.98 -17.16 18.10
CA ARG A 455 -7.97 -16.25 19.24
C ARG A 455 -7.32 -16.92 20.44
N GLU A 456 -6.78 -16.09 21.33
CA GLU A 456 -6.17 -16.55 22.56
C GLU A 456 -7.14 -17.41 23.39
N GLY A 457 -6.65 -18.54 23.89
CA GLY A 457 -7.45 -19.50 24.66
C GLY A 457 -8.31 -20.46 23.83
N VAL A 458 -8.36 -20.30 22.50
CA VAL A 458 -9.05 -21.26 21.63
C VAL A 458 -8.14 -22.42 21.26
N VAL A 459 -8.64 -23.62 21.39
CA VAL A 459 -7.93 -24.86 20.99
C VAL A 459 -8.45 -25.32 19.64
N PHE A 460 -7.52 -25.59 18.72
CA PHE A 460 -7.86 -26.19 17.43
C PHE A 460 -8.14 -27.68 17.64
N ASP A 461 -9.38 -28.07 17.47
CA ASP A 461 -9.83 -29.47 17.57
C ASP A 461 -10.67 -29.87 16.35
N ALA A 462 -11.00 -31.15 16.26
CA ALA A 462 -11.80 -31.69 15.14
C ALA A 462 -13.20 -31.05 15.04
N ALA A 463 -13.77 -30.57 16.16
CA ALA A 463 -15.07 -29.93 16.16
C ALA A 463 -14.99 -28.53 15.53
N LEU A 464 -13.95 -27.75 15.83
CA LEU A 464 -13.70 -26.45 15.21
C LEU A 464 -13.37 -26.60 13.73
N GLU A 465 -12.52 -27.55 13.37
CA GLU A 465 -12.22 -27.85 11.96
C GLU A 465 -13.50 -28.17 11.19
N GLN A 466 -14.36 -29.02 11.74
CA GLN A 466 -15.62 -29.37 11.10
C GLN A 466 -16.55 -28.15 10.94
N ARG A 467 -16.65 -27.28 11.95
CA ARG A 467 -17.44 -26.04 11.86
C ARG A 467 -16.92 -25.10 10.75
N ILE A 468 -15.60 -24.95 10.64
CA ILE A 468 -14.97 -24.16 9.56
C ILE A 468 -15.40 -24.74 8.20
N ARG A 469 -15.25 -26.04 8.00
CA ARG A 469 -15.59 -26.73 6.75
C ARG A 469 -17.09 -26.62 6.42
N ASP A 470 -17.95 -26.79 7.41
CA ASP A 470 -19.40 -26.73 7.22
C ASP A 470 -19.87 -25.30 6.94
N LYS A 471 -19.28 -24.29 7.58
CA LYS A 471 -19.58 -22.90 7.30
C LYS A 471 -19.17 -22.52 5.87
N ILE A 472 -17.99 -22.92 5.42
CA ILE A 472 -17.54 -22.71 4.04
C ILE A 472 -18.50 -23.42 3.07
N ARG A 473 -18.85 -24.68 3.33
CA ARG A 473 -19.75 -25.46 2.47
C ARG A 473 -21.12 -24.80 2.33
N THR A 474 -21.66 -24.29 3.43
CA THR A 474 -23.00 -23.73 3.51
C THR A 474 -23.09 -22.34 2.90
N GLN A 475 -22.10 -21.48 3.20
CA GLN A 475 -22.13 -20.09 2.75
C GLN A 475 -21.53 -19.86 1.36
N LEU A 476 -20.66 -20.76 0.89
CA LEU A 476 -20.07 -20.70 -0.44
C LEU A 476 -20.47 -21.93 -1.27
N SER A 477 -19.69 -23.00 -1.21
CA SER A 477 -20.03 -24.28 -1.84
C SER A 477 -19.10 -25.40 -1.36
N ALA A 478 -19.45 -26.67 -1.67
CA ALA A 478 -18.58 -27.82 -1.40
C ALA A 478 -17.17 -27.70 -2.03
N ARG A 479 -17.04 -26.96 -3.13
CA ARG A 479 -15.78 -26.79 -3.86
C ARG A 479 -14.83 -25.81 -3.17
N HIS A 480 -15.33 -24.91 -2.33
CA HIS A 480 -14.54 -23.98 -1.52
C HIS A 480 -13.98 -24.63 -0.26
N VAL A 481 -14.44 -25.82 0.10
CA VAL A 481 -13.99 -26.51 1.32
C VAL A 481 -12.53 -26.93 1.14
N PRO A 482 -11.60 -26.49 2.04
CA PRO A 482 -10.20 -26.85 1.95
C PRO A 482 -9.97 -28.35 2.12
N ASN A 483 -8.86 -28.86 1.60
CA ASN A 483 -8.47 -30.27 1.82
C ASN A 483 -8.12 -30.51 3.28
N GLU A 484 -7.38 -29.57 3.89
CA GLU A 484 -6.97 -29.61 5.29
C GLU A 484 -6.97 -28.20 5.89
N VAL A 485 -7.14 -28.12 7.21
CA VAL A 485 -7.08 -26.85 7.97
C VAL A 485 -5.97 -26.97 8.99
N PHE A 486 -5.12 -25.94 9.07
CA PHE A 486 -3.96 -25.90 9.96
C PHE A 486 -4.04 -24.66 10.86
N ALA A 487 -3.92 -24.85 12.18
CA ALA A 487 -3.74 -23.74 13.10
C ALA A 487 -2.29 -23.26 13.04
N VAL A 488 -2.10 -21.95 12.88
CA VAL A 488 -0.80 -21.30 12.79
C VAL A 488 -0.73 -20.12 13.74
N ALA A 489 0.49 -19.73 14.15
CA ALA A 489 0.68 -18.58 15.01
C ALA A 489 0.35 -17.26 14.28
N GLU A 490 0.77 -17.14 13.02
CA GLU A 490 0.62 -15.91 12.22
C GLU A 490 0.49 -16.23 10.72
N ILE A 491 -0.25 -15.36 10.01
CA ILE A 491 -0.28 -15.34 8.54
C ILE A 491 0.80 -14.37 8.03
N PRO A 492 1.68 -14.80 7.09
CA PRO A 492 2.72 -13.94 6.51
C PRO A 492 2.12 -12.72 5.82
N ARG A 493 2.67 -11.53 6.13
CA ARG A 493 2.18 -10.25 5.59
C ARG A 493 3.33 -9.36 5.12
N THR A 494 3.08 -8.61 4.07
CA THR A 494 3.95 -7.52 3.63
C THR A 494 3.96 -6.41 4.69
N LEU A 495 4.92 -5.47 4.61
CA LEU A 495 4.95 -4.27 5.46
C LEU A 495 3.65 -3.45 5.40
N THR A 496 2.93 -3.51 4.28
CA THR A 496 1.63 -2.85 4.09
C THR A 496 0.44 -3.68 4.58
N GLY A 497 0.67 -4.84 5.24
CA GLY A 497 -0.35 -5.70 5.81
C GLY A 497 -1.05 -6.65 4.84
N LYS A 498 -0.63 -6.74 3.57
CA LYS A 498 -1.20 -7.68 2.58
C LYS A 498 -0.76 -9.11 2.87
N LYS A 499 -1.69 -10.07 2.78
CA LYS A 499 -1.40 -11.51 2.89
C LYS A 499 -0.47 -11.95 1.75
N MET A 500 0.45 -12.86 2.04
CA MET A 500 1.47 -13.30 1.09
C MET A 500 1.11 -14.66 0.47
N GLU A 501 -0.10 -14.79 -0.10
CA GLU A 501 -0.59 -16.05 -0.68
C GLU A 501 0.35 -16.58 -1.77
N LEU A 502 0.70 -15.75 -2.75
CA LEU A 502 1.53 -16.16 -3.88
C LEU A 502 2.96 -16.55 -3.48
N PRO A 503 3.69 -15.81 -2.61
CA PRO A 503 4.96 -16.26 -2.07
C PRO A 503 4.86 -17.60 -1.35
N ILE A 504 3.85 -17.80 -0.50
CA ILE A 504 3.65 -19.06 0.22
C ILE A 504 3.28 -20.19 -0.74
N LYS A 505 2.41 -19.96 -1.73
CA LYS A 505 2.13 -20.94 -2.78
C LYS A 505 3.42 -21.41 -3.46
N LYS A 506 4.29 -20.49 -3.88
CA LYS A 506 5.58 -20.81 -4.52
C LYS A 506 6.51 -21.59 -3.59
N LEU A 507 6.55 -21.22 -2.29
CA LEU A 507 7.33 -21.96 -1.29
C LEU A 507 6.86 -23.41 -1.18
N LEU A 508 5.56 -23.61 -1.06
CA LEU A 508 4.95 -24.95 -0.96
C LEU A 508 5.12 -25.77 -2.24
N LEU A 509 5.28 -25.11 -3.39
CA LEU A 509 5.63 -25.74 -4.67
C LEU A 509 7.14 -25.99 -4.84
N GLY A 510 7.95 -25.83 -3.77
CA GLY A 510 9.37 -26.18 -3.74
C GLY A 510 10.33 -25.08 -4.22
N MET A 511 9.86 -23.84 -4.43
CA MET A 511 10.78 -22.74 -4.73
C MET A 511 11.56 -22.31 -3.48
N PRO A 512 12.88 -22.05 -3.60
CA PRO A 512 13.68 -21.57 -2.48
C PRO A 512 13.16 -20.25 -1.91
N LEU A 513 13.15 -20.13 -0.56
CA LEU A 513 12.62 -18.95 0.14
C LEU A 513 13.29 -17.64 -0.32
N GLU A 514 14.59 -17.66 -0.55
CA GLU A 514 15.41 -16.50 -0.95
C GLU A 514 14.98 -15.91 -2.31
N LYS A 515 14.28 -16.70 -3.13
CA LYS A 515 13.78 -16.27 -4.45
C LYS A 515 12.35 -15.73 -4.42
N ILE A 516 11.62 -15.94 -3.32
CA ILE A 516 10.17 -15.69 -3.28
C ILE A 516 9.73 -14.75 -2.17
N ALA A 517 10.48 -14.64 -1.09
CA ALA A 517 10.18 -13.74 0.01
C ALA A 517 11.46 -13.10 0.54
N ASN A 518 11.40 -11.79 0.72
CA ASN A 518 12.43 -11.06 1.45
C ASN A 518 11.89 -10.76 2.85
N PRO A 519 12.48 -11.34 3.92
CA PRO A 519 12.04 -11.08 5.29
C PRO A 519 11.99 -9.59 5.66
N ASP A 520 12.89 -8.79 5.08
CA ASP A 520 12.97 -7.34 5.32
C ASP A 520 11.81 -6.54 4.70
N ALA A 521 11.02 -7.17 3.83
CA ALA A 521 9.82 -6.57 3.23
C ALA A 521 8.52 -7.06 3.91
N MET A 522 8.64 -7.73 5.06
CA MET A 522 7.53 -8.30 5.81
C MET A 522 7.32 -7.59 7.14
N SER A 523 6.05 -7.47 7.54
CA SER A 523 5.69 -6.97 8.88
C SER A 523 5.93 -8.02 9.98
N ASN A 524 5.93 -9.31 9.61
CA ASN A 524 6.06 -10.43 10.54
C ASN A 524 6.91 -11.58 9.96
N PRO A 525 8.21 -11.36 9.72
CA PRO A 525 9.09 -12.38 9.13
C PRO A 525 9.22 -13.64 10.00
N GLY A 526 8.95 -13.53 11.31
CA GLY A 526 8.91 -14.68 12.23
C GLY A 526 7.84 -15.73 11.90
N SER A 527 6.89 -15.43 11.03
CA SER A 527 5.90 -16.39 10.55
C SER A 527 6.46 -17.41 9.55
N LEU A 528 7.50 -17.07 8.79
CA LEU A 528 8.04 -17.89 7.70
C LEU A 528 8.57 -19.27 8.10
N PRO A 529 9.25 -19.46 9.27
CA PRO A 529 9.79 -20.76 9.65
C PRO A 529 8.76 -21.90 9.65
N PHE A 530 7.52 -21.61 10.06
CA PHE A 530 6.44 -22.60 10.02
C PHE A 530 6.19 -23.10 8.58
N TYR A 531 6.05 -22.18 7.62
CA TYR A 531 5.75 -22.53 6.22
C TYR A 531 6.93 -23.23 5.53
N VAL A 532 8.17 -22.89 5.92
CA VAL A 532 9.37 -23.57 5.44
C VAL A 532 9.42 -25.01 5.97
N ALA A 533 9.11 -25.22 7.25
CA ALA A 533 9.01 -26.55 7.84
C ALA A 533 7.89 -27.36 7.18
N PHE A 534 6.71 -26.78 7.05
CA PHE A 534 5.55 -27.38 6.41
C PHE A 534 5.84 -27.82 4.96
N ALA A 535 6.52 -26.95 4.17
CA ALA A 535 6.93 -27.28 2.81
C ALA A 535 7.89 -28.48 2.76
N LYS A 536 8.84 -28.56 3.70
CA LYS A 536 9.82 -29.67 3.79
C LYS A 536 9.17 -30.99 4.20
N GLU A 537 8.29 -30.96 5.18
CA GLU A 537 7.57 -32.15 5.66
C GLU A 537 6.71 -32.76 4.58
N ARG A 538 6.13 -31.92 3.71
CA ARG A 538 5.22 -32.34 2.64
C ARG A 538 5.88 -32.43 1.25
N ALA A 539 7.19 -32.22 1.14
CA ALA A 539 7.90 -32.27 -0.15
C ALA A 539 7.80 -33.63 -0.89
N GLY A 540 7.37 -34.69 -0.21
CA GLY A 540 7.09 -36.00 -0.81
C GLY A 540 5.61 -36.26 -1.13
N ASP A 541 4.71 -35.43 -0.59
CA ASP A 541 3.26 -35.57 -0.78
C ASP A 541 2.75 -34.73 -1.97
N PHE A 542 3.59 -33.80 -2.44
CA PHE A 542 3.28 -32.82 -3.47
C PHE A 542 3.90 -33.15 -4.82
#